data_41420ea79d1aca8d36370416845c8f9b
#
_entry.id   41420ea79d1aca8d36370416845c8f9b
#
_cell.length_a   1.000
_cell.length_b   1.000
_cell.length_c   1.000
_cell.angle_alpha   90.00
_cell.angle_beta   90.00
_cell.angle_gamma   90.00
#
_symmetry.space_group_name_H-M   'P 1'
#
loop_
_entity.id
_entity.type
_entity.pdbx_description
1 polymer ?
#
loop_
_entity_poly.entity_id
_entity_poly.type
_entity_poly.pdbx_seq_one_letter_code
_entity_poly.pdbx_strand_id
1 'polypeptide(L)'
;SGMVPISRVNGTIVFVDANAIVVLDEDGEEHTHFLQKYQRSNQDTCLNQRPIVRQGDPVIVGQVLADGSACEGGEIALGQNVLIAYMPWEGYNYEDALLVSERLVTDDLYTSVHIEKYEIEARQTKLGPEEITREIPNVAEESLGNLDEMGIIRVGAFVESGDILVGKVTPKGESDQPPEEKLLRAIFGEKARDVRDNSLRVPGTERGRVVDVRIYTREQGDELPPGANMVVRVYVA
;
A
#
# COMPACT_ATOMS: atom_id res chain seq x y z
N SER A 1 24.21 2.87 7.66
CA SER A 1 23.05 2.00 8.02
C SER A 1 22.20 1.58 6.81
N GLY A 2 22.45 2.09 5.61
CA GLY A 2 21.66 1.78 4.39
C GLY A 2 20.28 2.46 4.33
N MET A 3 19.90 3.25 5.31
CA MET A 3 18.61 3.95 5.36
C MET A 3 18.58 5.19 4.46
N VAL A 4 19.72 5.74 4.11
CA VAL A 4 19.85 6.91 3.24
C VAL A 4 20.80 6.58 2.10
N PRO A 5 20.49 6.98 0.86
CA PRO A 5 21.40 6.84 -0.26
C PRO A 5 22.57 7.84 -0.13
N ILE A 6 23.77 7.33 -0.35
CA ILE A 6 25.00 8.10 -0.34
C ILE A 6 25.69 8.04 -1.71
N SER A 7 26.38 9.10 -2.11
CA SER A 7 27.15 9.09 -3.35
C SER A 7 28.31 8.10 -3.26
N ARG A 8 28.49 7.31 -4.31
CA ARG A 8 29.59 6.35 -4.46
C ARG A 8 30.77 6.95 -5.20
N VAL A 9 30.57 8.08 -5.86
CA VAL A 9 31.54 8.74 -6.70
C VAL A 9 31.58 10.24 -6.41
N ASN A 10 32.69 10.88 -6.79
CA ASN A 10 32.72 12.33 -6.89
C ASN A 10 32.13 12.73 -8.25
N GLY A 11 31.39 13.81 -8.30
CA GLY A 11 30.78 14.22 -9.57
C GLY A 11 29.77 15.34 -9.42
N THR A 12 28.91 15.46 -10.39
CA THR A 12 27.86 16.48 -10.44
C THR A 12 26.50 15.81 -10.64
N ILE A 13 25.50 16.29 -9.95
CA ILE A 13 24.11 15.81 -10.12
C ILE A 13 23.60 16.30 -11.48
N VAL A 14 23.29 15.35 -12.37
CA VAL A 14 22.73 15.66 -13.70
C VAL A 14 21.21 15.48 -13.79
N PHE A 15 20.65 14.67 -12.90
CA PHE A 15 19.22 14.44 -12.86
C PHE A 15 18.75 14.15 -11.43
N VAL A 16 17.58 14.70 -11.05
CA VAL A 16 16.91 14.44 -9.77
C VAL A 16 15.40 14.41 -10.01
N ASP A 17 14.78 13.34 -9.58
CA ASP A 17 13.32 13.27 -9.43
C ASP A 17 12.95 12.57 -8.10
N ALA A 18 11.66 12.27 -7.91
CA ALA A 18 11.19 11.58 -6.72
C ALA A 18 11.69 10.13 -6.60
N ASN A 19 12.11 9.50 -7.70
CA ASN A 19 12.44 8.08 -7.78
C ASN A 19 13.92 7.80 -7.94
N ALA A 20 14.69 8.77 -8.50
CA ALA A 20 16.10 8.57 -8.81
C ALA A 20 16.92 9.84 -8.75
N ILE A 21 18.20 9.67 -8.46
CA ILE A 21 19.23 10.69 -8.53
C ILE A 21 20.35 10.14 -9.41
N VAL A 22 20.79 10.91 -10.42
CA VAL A 22 21.89 10.52 -11.31
C VAL A 22 23.06 11.44 -11.07
N VAL A 23 24.22 10.85 -10.77
CA VAL A 23 25.48 11.51 -10.59
C VAL A 23 26.37 11.22 -11.81
N LEU A 24 26.86 12.25 -12.47
CA LEU A 24 27.88 12.15 -13.51
C LEU A 24 29.25 12.31 -12.84
N ASP A 25 30.10 11.30 -12.95
CA ASP A 25 31.45 11.35 -12.39
C ASP A 25 32.44 12.11 -13.27
N GLU A 26 33.71 12.20 -12.81
CA GLU A 26 34.78 12.88 -13.52
C GLU A 26 35.21 12.16 -14.81
N ASP A 27 34.91 10.85 -14.91
CA ASP A 27 35.23 10.03 -16.09
C ASP A 27 34.11 10.07 -17.14
N GLY A 28 32.99 10.74 -16.84
CA GLY A 28 31.82 10.88 -17.70
C GLY A 28 30.85 9.71 -17.63
N GLU A 29 30.93 8.86 -16.60
CA GLU A 29 29.99 7.79 -16.34
C GLU A 29 28.83 8.25 -15.47
N GLU A 30 27.62 7.76 -15.78
CA GLU A 30 26.40 8.05 -15.02
C GLU A 30 26.14 6.98 -13.95
N HIS A 31 26.01 7.41 -12.71
CA HIS A 31 25.69 6.55 -11.57
C HIS A 31 24.29 6.86 -11.06
N THR A 32 23.36 5.92 -11.27
CA THR A 32 21.96 6.07 -10.84
C THR A 32 21.75 5.51 -9.43
N HIS A 33 21.17 6.33 -8.56
CA HIS A 33 20.71 5.98 -7.22
C HIS A 33 19.19 5.98 -7.19
N PHE A 34 18.58 4.79 -7.15
CA PHE A 34 17.12 4.65 -7.00
C PHE A 34 16.69 4.92 -5.57
N LEU A 35 15.59 5.64 -5.40
CA LEU A 35 15.03 6.00 -4.11
C LEU A 35 13.89 5.05 -3.73
N GLN A 36 13.82 4.71 -2.45
CA GLN A 36 12.69 3.96 -1.91
C GLN A 36 11.50 4.89 -1.70
N LYS A 37 10.36 4.53 -2.29
CA LYS A 37 9.14 5.32 -2.21
C LYS A 37 8.01 4.50 -1.61
N TYR A 38 7.45 4.98 -0.50
CA TYR A 38 6.28 4.40 0.17
C TYR A 38 6.34 2.87 0.34
N GLN A 39 7.51 2.37 0.73
CA GLN A 39 7.69 0.95 1.00
C GLN A 39 7.32 0.63 2.45
N ARG A 40 6.64 -0.50 2.62
CA ARG A 40 6.30 -1.01 3.94
C ARG A 40 7.54 -1.59 4.62
N SER A 41 7.82 -1.16 5.86
CA SER A 41 8.82 -1.82 6.71
C SER A 41 8.24 -3.07 7.38
N ASN A 42 9.07 -3.85 8.07
CA ASN A 42 8.61 -5.02 8.83
C ASN A 42 7.68 -4.66 10.01
N GLN A 43 7.65 -3.41 10.43
CA GLN A 43 6.80 -2.88 11.51
C GLN A 43 5.64 -2.05 10.96
N ASP A 44 5.26 -2.23 9.70
CA ASP A 44 4.17 -1.53 9.02
C ASP A 44 4.36 -0.01 8.91
N THR A 45 5.57 0.48 9.16
CA THR A 45 5.92 1.89 8.98
C THR A 45 6.28 2.18 7.52
N CYS A 46 6.23 3.45 7.13
CA CYS A 46 6.54 3.90 5.79
C CYS A 46 8.04 4.20 5.63
N LEU A 47 8.68 3.53 4.68
CA LEU A 47 10.02 3.87 4.20
C LEU A 47 9.87 4.74 2.95
N ASN A 48 10.27 5.99 3.06
CA ASN A 48 10.20 6.95 1.98
C ASN A 48 11.46 7.83 1.97
N GLN A 49 12.15 7.89 0.84
CA GLN A 49 13.34 8.70 0.67
C GLN A 49 13.03 9.96 -0.15
N ARG A 50 13.56 11.09 0.28
CA ARG A 50 13.40 12.41 -0.37
C ARG A 50 14.76 12.98 -0.74
N PRO A 51 14.99 13.39 -2.01
CA PRO A 51 16.21 14.06 -2.41
C PRO A 51 16.47 15.32 -1.57
N ILE A 52 17.72 15.51 -1.16
CA ILE A 52 18.20 16.75 -0.50
C ILE A 52 19.18 17.51 -1.37
N VAL A 53 19.50 16.97 -2.54
CA VAL A 53 20.39 17.56 -3.55
C VAL A 53 19.58 18.07 -4.74
N ARG A 54 20.15 18.98 -5.51
CA ARG A 54 19.55 19.57 -6.71
C ARG A 54 20.40 19.28 -7.94
N GLN A 55 19.77 19.32 -9.10
CA GLN A 55 20.49 19.24 -10.37
C GLN A 55 21.53 20.37 -10.47
N GLY A 56 22.75 20.02 -10.83
CA GLY A 56 23.90 20.92 -10.89
C GLY A 56 24.75 20.97 -9.63
N ASP A 57 24.32 20.40 -8.51
CA ASP A 57 25.12 20.37 -7.29
C ASP A 57 26.33 19.43 -7.45
N PRO A 58 27.54 19.88 -7.01
CA PRO A 58 28.69 19.00 -6.89
C PRO A 58 28.52 18.08 -5.68
N VAL A 59 28.92 16.82 -5.82
CA VAL A 59 28.87 15.82 -4.74
C VAL A 59 30.19 15.10 -4.61
N ILE A 60 30.50 14.67 -3.40
CA ILE A 60 31.67 13.87 -3.07
C ILE A 60 31.27 12.48 -2.60
N VAL A 61 32.19 11.53 -2.69
CA VAL A 61 32.01 10.17 -2.16
C VAL A 61 31.60 10.23 -0.68
N GLY A 62 30.55 9.48 -0.32
CA GLY A 62 30.03 9.43 1.04
C GLY A 62 29.03 10.54 1.40
N GLN A 63 28.80 11.51 0.52
CA GLN A 63 27.79 12.55 0.73
C GLN A 63 26.38 11.95 0.66
N VAL A 64 25.50 12.35 1.60
CA VAL A 64 24.10 11.95 1.60
C VAL A 64 23.37 12.65 0.46
N LEU A 65 22.62 11.89 -0.33
CA LEU A 65 21.88 12.38 -1.49
C LEU A 65 20.38 12.55 -1.23
N ALA A 66 19.84 11.77 -0.30
CA ALA A 66 18.44 11.85 0.07
C ALA A 66 18.26 11.52 1.54
N ASP A 67 17.27 12.13 2.18
CA ASP A 67 16.85 11.81 3.53
C ASP A 67 15.88 10.62 3.51
N GLY A 68 16.01 9.74 4.51
CA GLY A 68 15.09 8.66 4.78
C GLY A 68 14.04 9.03 5.83
N SER A 69 13.29 8.04 6.28
CA SER A 69 12.39 8.18 7.41
C SER A 69 13.17 8.55 8.67
N ALA A 70 12.65 9.48 9.47
CA ALA A 70 13.30 10.02 10.67
C ALA A 70 14.72 10.57 10.44
N CYS A 71 14.96 11.15 9.28
CA CYS A 71 16.21 11.82 8.93
C CYS A 71 15.92 13.25 8.45
N GLU A 72 16.83 14.18 8.77
CA GLU A 72 16.81 15.55 8.27
C GLU A 72 18.24 16.00 8.00
N GLY A 73 18.52 16.41 6.75
CA GLY A 73 19.86 16.82 6.32
C GLY A 73 20.92 15.72 6.44
N GLY A 74 20.53 14.45 6.34
CA GLY A 74 21.43 13.29 6.49
C GLY A 74 21.68 12.86 7.93
N GLU A 75 21.11 13.54 8.92
CA GLU A 75 21.22 13.22 10.34
C GLU A 75 19.94 12.60 10.88
N ILE A 76 20.06 11.84 11.99
CA ILE A 76 18.91 11.22 12.66
C ILE A 76 18.06 12.31 13.32
N ALA A 77 16.76 12.31 13.01
CA ALA A 77 15.75 13.22 13.54
C ALA A 77 14.52 12.41 13.99
N LEU A 78 14.56 11.89 15.23
CA LEU A 78 13.55 10.93 15.74
C LEU A 78 12.29 11.58 16.33
N GLY A 79 12.09 12.85 16.15
CA GLY A 79 10.91 13.54 16.67
C GLY A 79 11.12 15.04 16.77
N GLN A 80 10.26 15.68 17.54
CA GLN A 80 10.22 17.12 17.74
C GLN A 80 10.22 17.44 19.22
N ASN A 81 10.92 18.52 19.60
CA ASN A 81 10.84 19.05 20.95
C ASN A 81 9.58 19.93 21.07
N VAL A 82 8.75 19.63 22.07
CA VAL A 82 7.55 20.40 22.36
C VAL A 82 7.59 20.94 23.80
N LEU A 83 6.94 22.09 24.01
CA LEU A 83 6.75 22.64 25.34
C LEU A 83 5.59 21.90 26.03
N ILE A 84 5.85 21.38 27.23
CA ILE A 84 4.89 20.63 28.04
C ILE A 84 4.62 21.38 29.35
N ALA A 85 3.33 21.45 29.76
CA ALA A 85 2.93 21.90 31.07
C ALA A 85 2.28 20.73 31.85
N TYR A 86 2.74 20.48 33.06
CA TYR A 86 2.17 19.50 33.98
C TYR A 86 1.21 20.21 34.92
N MET A 87 -0.07 20.20 34.60
CA MET A 87 -1.11 20.86 35.40
C MET A 87 -2.49 20.25 35.09
N PRO A 88 -3.44 20.27 36.04
CA PRO A 88 -4.84 19.97 35.73
C PRO A 88 -5.42 21.04 34.79
N TRP A 89 -6.22 20.60 33.83
CA TRP A 89 -6.89 21.51 32.89
C TRP A 89 -8.37 21.13 32.76
N GLU A 90 -9.24 21.75 33.56
CA GLU A 90 -10.69 21.60 33.52
C GLU A 90 -11.20 20.13 33.47
N GLY A 91 -10.41 19.19 33.96
CA GLY A 91 -10.72 17.76 33.94
C GLY A 91 -10.49 17.05 32.60
N TYR A 92 -10.13 17.75 31.54
CA TYR A 92 -9.92 17.14 30.21
C TYR A 92 -8.66 16.28 30.11
N ASN A 93 -7.76 16.40 31.06
CA ASN A 93 -6.56 15.57 31.16
C ASN A 93 -6.63 14.56 32.33
N TYR A 94 -7.85 14.08 32.66
CA TYR A 94 -8.06 13.08 33.69
C TYR A 94 -7.49 11.72 33.25
N GLU A 95 -6.81 11.03 34.19
CA GLU A 95 -6.09 9.78 33.97
C GLU A 95 -4.99 9.92 32.89
N ASP A 96 -5.07 9.16 31.81
CA ASP A 96 -4.07 9.11 30.73
C ASP A 96 -4.38 10.09 29.59
N ALA A 97 -5.39 10.95 29.73
CA ALA A 97 -5.75 11.91 28.72
C ALA A 97 -4.75 13.06 28.63
N LEU A 98 -4.44 13.50 27.44
CA LEU A 98 -3.57 14.62 27.13
C LEU A 98 -4.32 15.67 26.30
N LEU A 99 -4.15 16.95 26.66
CA LEU A 99 -4.51 18.04 25.76
C LEU A 99 -3.31 18.39 24.91
N VAL A 100 -3.55 18.56 23.63
CA VAL A 100 -2.53 18.95 22.67
C VAL A 100 -2.94 20.22 21.94
N SER A 101 -1.95 21.02 21.56
CA SER A 101 -2.19 22.17 20.70
C SER A 101 -2.62 21.72 19.31
N GLU A 102 -3.57 22.42 18.69
CA GLU A 102 -3.97 22.20 17.29
C GLU A 102 -2.79 22.29 16.30
N ARG A 103 -1.74 23.03 16.67
CA ARG A 103 -0.50 23.10 15.89
C ARG A 103 0.14 21.72 15.62
N LEU A 104 0.00 20.74 16.52
CA LEU A 104 0.51 19.40 16.29
C LEU A 104 -0.15 18.75 15.07
N VAL A 105 -1.41 19.07 14.81
CA VAL A 105 -2.17 18.57 13.65
C VAL A 105 -1.89 19.41 12.41
N THR A 106 -1.93 20.74 12.53
CA THR A 106 -1.74 21.65 11.38
C THR A 106 -0.32 21.64 10.81
N ASP A 107 0.68 21.46 11.68
CA ASP A 107 2.09 21.41 11.30
C ASP A 107 2.58 19.97 11.04
N ASP A 108 1.68 18.96 11.06
CA ASP A 108 1.98 17.53 10.90
C ASP A 108 3.08 17.01 11.84
N LEU A 109 3.14 17.55 13.07
CA LEU A 109 4.09 17.11 14.09
C LEU A 109 3.62 15.77 14.70
N TYR A 110 4.54 14.82 14.87
CA TYR A 110 4.26 13.46 15.33
C TYR A 110 3.29 12.66 14.46
N THR A 111 3.10 13.08 13.22
CA THR A 111 2.31 12.32 12.23
C THR A 111 3.13 11.14 11.72
N SER A 112 2.55 9.96 11.75
CA SER A 112 3.14 8.74 11.20
C SER A 112 2.30 8.20 10.06
N VAL A 113 2.96 7.57 9.09
CA VAL A 113 2.32 6.85 7.99
C VAL A 113 2.57 5.37 8.21
N HIS A 114 1.49 4.60 8.19
CA HIS A 114 1.52 3.15 8.29
C HIS A 114 1.03 2.56 6.98
N ILE A 115 1.69 1.48 6.53
CA ILE A 115 1.33 0.78 5.30
C ILE A 115 0.91 -0.63 5.66
N GLU A 116 -0.38 -0.92 5.47
CA GLU A 116 -0.94 -2.25 5.66
C GLU A 116 -0.86 -3.05 4.37
N LYS A 117 -0.55 -4.35 4.51
CA LYS A 117 -0.52 -5.28 3.40
C LYS A 117 -1.73 -6.21 3.44
N TYR A 118 -2.53 -6.16 2.40
CA TYR A 118 -3.62 -7.09 2.17
C TYR A 118 -3.24 -8.07 1.07
N GLU A 119 -3.49 -9.36 1.29
CA GLU A 119 -3.13 -10.40 0.35
C GLU A 119 -4.29 -11.35 0.12
N ILE A 120 -4.52 -11.70 -1.12
CA ILE A 120 -5.51 -12.70 -1.51
C ILE A 120 -4.91 -13.65 -2.55
N GLU A 121 -5.27 -14.93 -2.43
CA GLU A 121 -4.86 -15.97 -3.35
C GLU A 121 -6.08 -16.52 -4.09
N ALA A 122 -5.94 -16.72 -5.40
CA ALA A 122 -6.88 -17.52 -6.18
C ALA A 122 -6.32 -18.94 -6.32
N ARG A 123 -7.05 -19.92 -5.79
CA ARG A 123 -6.61 -21.31 -5.73
C ARG A 123 -7.46 -22.21 -6.63
N GLN A 124 -6.87 -23.33 -7.04
CA GLN A 124 -7.63 -24.42 -7.65
C GLN A 124 -8.40 -25.15 -6.55
N THR A 125 -9.73 -25.23 -6.68
CA THR A 125 -10.59 -25.99 -5.79
C THR A 125 -11.11 -27.25 -6.46
N LYS A 126 -11.70 -28.16 -5.67
CA LYS A 126 -12.32 -29.41 -6.20
C LYS A 126 -13.51 -29.12 -7.14
N LEU A 127 -14.14 -27.95 -7.00
CA LEU A 127 -15.30 -27.53 -7.79
C LEU A 127 -14.94 -26.67 -9.01
N GLY A 128 -13.67 -26.34 -9.16
CA GLY A 128 -13.14 -25.48 -10.21
C GLY A 128 -12.16 -24.42 -9.66
N PRO A 129 -11.56 -23.63 -10.53
CA PRO A 129 -10.65 -22.57 -10.12
C PRO A 129 -11.42 -21.41 -9.48
N GLU A 130 -10.82 -20.79 -8.46
CA GLU A 130 -11.21 -19.47 -8.03
C GLU A 130 -10.73 -18.43 -9.05
N GLU A 131 -11.51 -17.39 -9.26
CA GLU A 131 -11.19 -16.36 -10.25
C GLU A 131 -11.14 -14.98 -9.60
N ILE A 132 -10.11 -14.21 -9.95
CA ILE A 132 -10.05 -12.77 -9.68
C ILE A 132 -10.83 -12.08 -10.80
N THR A 133 -11.89 -11.36 -10.46
CA THR A 133 -12.80 -10.76 -11.44
C THR A 133 -13.53 -9.55 -10.86
N ARG A 134 -13.89 -8.62 -11.75
CA ARG A 134 -14.80 -7.52 -11.42
C ARG A 134 -16.26 -7.95 -11.34
N GLU A 135 -16.62 -9.08 -11.96
CA GLU A 135 -17.98 -9.59 -12.01
C GLU A 135 -18.35 -10.32 -10.72
N ILE A 136 -18.66 -9.56 -9.68
CA ILE A 136 -18.99 -10.06 -8.34
C ILE A 136 -20.52 -10.10 -8.20
N PRO A 137 -21.12 -11.23 -7.75
CA PRO A 137 -22.57 -11.31 -7.56
C PRO A 137 -23.05 -10.39 -6.43
N ASN A 138 -24.23 -9.79 -6.60
CA ASN A 138 -24.91 -8.96 -5.60
C ASN A 138 -24.13 -7.74 -5.09
N VAL A 139 -23.29 -7.17 -5.92
CA VAL A 139 -22.54 -5.93 -5.62
C VAL A 139 -23.01 -4.82 -6.57
N ALA A 140 -23.26 -3.64 -6.01
CA ALA A 140 -23.67 -2.48 -6.79
C ALA A 140 -22.49 -1.96 -7.63
N GLU A 141 -22.77 -1.46 -8.84
CA GLU A 141 -21.75 -0.95 -9.76
C GLU A 141 -20.93 0.21 -9.14
N GLU A 142 -21.53 1.00 -8.27
CA GLU A 142 -20.87 2.08 -7.56
C GLU A 142 -19.71 1.58 -6.69
N SER A 143 -19.86 0.42 -6.06
CA SER A 143 -18.82 -0.23 -5.23
C SER A 143 -17.67 -0.81 -6.07
N LEU A 144 -17.85 -0.93 -7.37
CA LEU A 144 -16.86 -1.43 -8.32
C LEU A 144 -16.09 -0.31 -9.03
N GLY A 145 -16.42 0.95 -8.77
CA GLY A 145 -15.87 2.12 -9.47
C GLY A 145 -14.35 2.26 -9.39
N ASN A 146 -13.76 1.86 -8.27
CA ASN A 146 -12.33 1.92 -8.05
C ASN A 146 -11.55 0.67 -8.53
N LEU A 147 -12.25 -0.35 -9.00
CA LEU A 147 -11.65 -1.57 -9.55
C LEU A 147 -11.32 -1.39 -11.03
N ASP A 148 -10.24 -2.03 -11.46
CA ASP A 148 -9.91 -2.16 -12.88
C ASP A 148 -10.75 -3.27 -13.56
N GLU A 149 -10.47 -3.54 -14.83
CA GLU A 149 -11.17 -4.57 -15.62
C GLU A 149 -10.96 -5.99 -15.07
N MET A 150 -9.85 -6.22 -14.37
CA MET A 150 -9.55 -7.49 -13.73
C MET A 150 -10.21 -7.65 -12.35
N GLY A 151 -10.84 -6.60 -11.82
CA GLY A 151 -11.42 -6.59 -10.49
C GLY A 151 -10.43 -6.26 -9.37
N ILE A 152 -9.32 -5.64 -9.70
CA ILE A 152 -8.27 -5.24 -8.74
C ILE A 152 -8.33 -3.72 -8.57
N ILE A 153 -8.17 -3.27 -7.33
CA ILE A 153 -8.23 -1.84 -7.01
C ILE A 153 -7.08 -1.08 -7.64
N ARG A 154 -7.36 0.15 -8.09
CA ARG A 154 -6.38 1.03 -8.73
C ARG A 154 -5.49 1.70 -7.69
N VAL A 155 -4.20 1.84 -8.00
CA VAL A 155 -3.28 2.66 -7.21
C VAL A 155 -3.76 4.10 -7.17
N GLY A 156 -3.71 4.71 -5.98
CA GLY A 156 -4.20 6.07 -5.73
C GLY A 156 -5.66 6.14 -5.26
N ALA A 157 -6.45 5.06 -5.35
CA ALA A 157 -7.80 5.02 -4.83
C ALA A 157 -7.83 5.21 -3.31
N PHE A 158 -8.77 6.00 -2.82
CA PHE A 158 -9.08 6.08 -1.40
C PHE A 158 -10.09 4.98 -1.05
N VAL A 159 -9.85 4.25 0.03
CA VAL A 159 -10.67 3.14 0.48
C VAL A 159 -11.07 3.28 1.93
N GLU A 160 -12.27 2.81 2.24
CA GLU A 160 -12.85 2.78 3.57
C GLU A 160 -13.26 1.35 3.94
N SER A 161 -13.63 1.16 5.19
CA SER A 161 -14.09 -0.13 5.70
C SER A 161 -15.21 -0.72 4.83
N GLY A 162 -15.04 -1.97 4.41
CA GLY A 162 -15.98 -2.70 3.57
C GLY A 162 -15.77 -2.55 2.06
N ASP A 163 -14.95 -1.59 1.61
CA ASP A 163 -14.62 -1.44 0.19
C ASP A 163 -13.86 -2.66 -0.34
N ILE A 164 -14.11 -2.99 -1.61
CA ILE A 164 -13.48 -4.12 -2.28
C ILE A 164 -12.08 -3.72 -2.76
N LEU A 165 -11.07 -4.45 -2.29
CA LEU A 165 -9.71 -4.33 -2.77
C LEU A 165 -9.43 -5.24 -3.96
N VAL A 166 -9.91 -6.47 -3.91
CA VAL A 166 -9.77 -7.45 -4.98
C VAL A 166 -11.04 -8.29 -5.06
N GLY A 167 -11.68 -8.27 -6.22
CA GLY A 167 -12.84 -9.10 -6.49
C GLY A 167 -12.42 -10.54 -6.72
N LYS A 168 -12.95 -11.47 -5.93
CA LYS A 168 -12.74 -12.91 -6.09
C LYS A 168 -14.05 -13.66 -5.98
N VAL A 169 -14.24 -14.61 -6.88
CA VAL A 169 -15.37 -15.53 -6.84
C VAL A 169 -14.89 -16.98 -6.74
N THR A 170 -15.61 -17.77 -5.97
CA THR A 170 -15.35 -19.19 -5.77
C THR A 170 -16.52 -20.00 -6.27
N PRO A 171 -16.32 -21.10 -7.05
CA PRO A 171 -17.40 -21.97 -7.49
C PRO A 171 -18.19 -22.55 -6.30
N LYS A 172 -19.52 -22.56 -6.39
CA LYS A 172 -20.40 -23.21 -5.41
C LYS A 172 -20.63 -24.68 -5.74
N GLY A 173 -20.68 -25.54 -4.69
CA GLY A 173 -21.16 -26.89 -4.83
C GLY A 173 -22.69 -26.95 -4.85
N GLU A 174 -23.28 -27.98 -5.46
CA GLU A 174 -24.72 -28.17 -5.51
C GLU A 174 -25.38 -28.26 -4.11
N SER A 175 -24.62 -28.64 -3.09
CA SER A 175 -25.08 -28.75 -1.71
C SER A 175 -25.19 -27.43 -0.97
N ASP A 176 -24.49 -26.39 -1.44
CA ASP A 176 -24.35 -25.09 -0.75
C ASP A 176 -25.41 -24.06 -1.19
N GLN A 177 -26.35 -24.48 -2.06
CA GLN A 177 -27.40 -23.59 -2.53
C GLN A 177 -28.59 -23.56 -1.54
N PRO A 178 -28.96 -22.36 -1.03
CA PRO A 178 -30.21 -22.21 -0.27
C PRO A 178 -31.43 -22.66 -1.10
N PRO A 179 -32.49 -23.16 -0.46
CA PRO A 179 -33.71 -23.59 -1.18
C PRO A 179 -34.29 -22.49 -2.09
N GLU A 180 -34.15 -21.24 -1.70
CA GLU A 180 -34.62 -20.06 -2.46
C GLU A 180 -33.81 -19.83 -3.77
N GLU A 181 -32.50 -20.04 -3.76
CA GLU A 181 -31.67 -20.00 -4.96
C GLU A 181 -32.00 -21.16 -5.93
N LYS A 182 -32.29 -22.37 -5.40
CA LYS A 182 -32.72 -23.49 -6.22
C LYS A 182 -34.05 -23.20 -6.91
N LEU A 183 -34.95 -22.52 -6.21
CA LEU A 183 -36.24 -22.12 -6.77
C LEU A 183 -36.10 -21.04 -7.83
N LEU A 184 -35.26 -20.02 -7.61
CA LEU A 184 -34.98 -18.98 -8.58
C LEU A 184 -34.30 -19.53 -9.84
N ARG A 185 -33.43 -20.52 -9.70
CA ARG A 185 -32.78 -21.21 -10.81
C ARG A 185 -33.79 -22.01 -11.65
N ALA A 186 -34.72 -22.64 -11.00
CA ALA A 186 -35.80 -23.39 -11.68
C ALA A 186 -36.77 -22.47 -12.43
N ILE A 187 -37.00 -21.24 -11.94
CA ILE A 187 -37.95 -20.29 -12.52
C ILE A 187 -37.30 -19.40 -13.59
N PHE A 188 -36.07 -18.93 -13.40
CA PHE A 188 -35.39 -17.93 -14.25
C PHE A 188 -34.28 -18.50 -15.15
N GLY A 189 -34.02 -19.79 -15.11
CA GLY A 189 -32.97 -20.46 -15.86
C GLY A 189 -31.56 -20.15 -15.35
N GLU A 190 -30.53 -20.52 -16.11
CA GLU A 190 -29.10 -20.52 -15.71
C GLU A 190 -28.46 -19.14 -15.44
N LYS A 191 -29.22 -18.07 -15.22
CA LYS A 191 -28.67 -16.72 -14.96
C LYS A 191 -28.18 -16.49 -13.53
N ALA A 192 -28.42 -17.40 -12.59
CA ALA A 192 -27.78 -17.36 -11.27
C ALA A 192 -26.37 -17.96 -11.40
N ARG A 193 -25.33 -17.13 -11.31
CA ARG A 193 -23.95 -17.60 -11.32
C ARG A 193 -23.71 -18.56 -10.17
N ASP A 194 -23.17 -19.75 -10.46
CA ASP A 194 -22.78 -20.77 -9.48
C ASP A 194 -21.52 -20.38 -8.70
N VAL A 195 -21.38 -19.12 -8.32
CA VAL A 195 -20.20 -18.60 -7.66
C VAL A 195 -20.57 -17.83 -6.39
N ARG A 196 -19.70 -17.91 -5.41
CA ARG A 196 -19.78 -17.18 -4.15
C ARG A 196 -18.77 -16.03 -4.15
N ASP A 197 -19.19 -14.88 -3.62
CA ASP A 197 -18.30 -13.74 -3.38
C ASP A 197 -17.34 -14.06 -2.22
N ASN A 198 -16.06 -14.12 -2.52
CA ASN A 198 -14.95 -14.26 -1.58
C ASN A 198 -13.94 -13.12 -1.77
N SER A 199 -14.41 -11.96 -2.17
CA SER A 199 -13.59 -10.77 -2.42
C SER A 199 -12.85 -10.31 -1.15
N LEU A 200 -11.66 -9.79 -1.36
CA LEU A 200 -10.89 -9.13 -0.31
C LEU A 200 -11.46 -7.72 -0.10
N ARG A 201 -11.84 -7.43 1.13
CA ARG A 201 -12.37 -6.13 1.53
C ARG A 201 -11.52 -5.50 2.63
N VAL A 202 -11.57 -4.18 2.72
CA VAL A 202 -10.95 -3.44 3.83
C VAL A 202 -11.63 -3.81 5.13
N PRO A 203 -10.91 -4.34 6.14
CA PRO A 203 -11.52 -4.77 7.40
C PRO A 203 -11.82 -3.59 8.34
N GLY A 204 -12.75 -3.82 9.23
CA GLY A 204 -13.00 -3.11 10.48
C GLY A 204 -13.15 -1.59 10.35
N THR A 205 -12.22 -0.86 10.92
CA THR A 205 -12.21 0.61 11.01
C THR A 205 -11.11 1.25 10.15
N GLU A 206 -10.48 0.45 9.31
CA GLU A 206 -9.36 0.90 8.52
C GLU A 206 -9.81 1.73 7.32
N ARG A 207 -9.02 2.71 6.98
CA ARG A 207 -9.18 3.56 5.81
C ARG A 207 -7.83 4.07 5.36
N GLY A 208 -7.68 4.34 4.07
CA GLY A 208 -6.42 4.84 3.57
C GLY A 208 -6.39 4.97 2.06
N ARG A 209 -5.21 5.17 1.53
CA ARG A 209 -4.98 5.29 0.09
C ARG A 209 -4.14 4.11 -0.40
N VAL A 210 -4.56 3.51 -1.49
CA VAL A 210 -3.79 2.44 -2.15
C VAL A 210 -2.51 3.04 -2.73
N VAL A 211 -1.35 2.57 -2.27
CA VAL A 211 -0.03 3.07 -2.67
C VAL A 211 0.70 2.13 -3.63
N ASP A 212 0.41 0.83 -3.57
CA ASP A 212 1.01 -0.16 -4.47
C ASP A 212 0.10 -1.38 -4.63
N VAL A 213 0.16 -2.01 -5.79
CA VAL A 213 -0.53 -3.27 -6.09
C VAL A 213 0.44 -4.18 -6.83
N ARG A 214 0.60 -5.41 -6.33
CA ARG A 214 1.47 -6.41 -6.95
C ARG A 214 0.68 -7.66 -7.26
N ILE A 215 0.83 -8.11 -8.48
CA ILE A 215 0.16 -9.31 -9.02
C ILE A 215 1.23 -10.33 -9.36
N TYR A 216 1.08 -11.52 -8.83
CA TYR A 216 1.96 -12.65 -9.09
C TYR A 216 1.13 -13.76 -9.73
N THR A 217 1.59 -14.28 -10.84
CA THR A 217 0.90 -15.35 -11.56
C THR A 217 1.84 -16.48 -11.90
N ARG A 218 1.33 -17.70 -11.89
CA ARG A 218 2.09 -18.87 -12.27
C ARG A 218 2.53 -18.84 -13.73
N GLU A 219 1.75 -18.19 -14.58
CA GLU A 219 2.04 -18.01 -16.01
C GLU A 219 3.28 -17.15 -16.27
N GLN A 220 3.55 -16.20 -15.37
CA GLN A 220 4.75 -15.34 -15.43
C GLN A 220 5.99 -15.98 -14.81
N GLY A 221 5.85 -17.20 -14.27
CA GLY A 221 6.96 -17.95 -13.66
C GLY A 221 7.21 -17.57 -12.19
N ASP A 222 6.28 -16.89 -11.54
CA ASP A 222 6.40 -16.53 -10.12
C ASP A 222 6.29 -17.76 -9.23
N GLU A 223 7.09 -17.79 -8.16
CA GLU A 223 6.98 -18.79 -7.10
C GLU A 223 5.74 -18.50 -6.24
N LEU A 224 4.69 -19.29 -6.45
CA LEU A 224 3.45 -19.18 -5.70
C LEU A 224 3.29 -20.31 -4.68
N PRO A 225 2.52 -20.09 -3.60
CA PRO A 225 2.13 -21.15 -2.68
C PRO A 225 1.51 -22.36 -3.41
N PRO A 226 1.67 -23.58 -2.88
CA PRO A 226 1.08 -24.77 -3.49
C PRO A 226 -0.44 -24.62 -3.68
N GLY A 227 -0.90 -24.87 -4.92
CA GLY A 227 -2.32 -24.78 -5.30
C GLY A 227 -2.80 -23.37 -5.65
N ALA A 228 -2.01 -22.33 -5.46
CA ALA A 228 -2.34 -20.97 -5.91
C ALA A 228 -2.02 -20.80 -7.40
N ASN A 229 -2.92 -20.13 -8.13
CA ASN A 229 -2.74 -19.75 -9.53
C ASN A 229 -2.35 -18.29 -9.67
N MET A 230 -2.86 -17.45 -8.76
CA MET A 230 -2.61 -16.01 -8.71
C MET A 230 -2.57 -15.55 -7.25
N VAL A 231 -1.69 -14.61 -6.95
CA VAL A 231 -1.63 -13.90 -5.66
C VAL A 231 -1.64 -12.41 -5.95
N VAL A 232 -2.55 -11.69 -5.29
CA VAL A 232 -2.63 -10.23 -5.38
C VAL A 232 -2.32 -9.63 -4.02
N ARG A 233 -1.38 -8.70 -3.99
CA ARG A 233 -1.00 -7.93 -2.81
C ARG A 233 -1.35 -6.47 -3.01
N VAL A 234 -2.13 -5.92 -2.10
CA VAL A 234 -2.53 -4.51 -2.08
C VAL A 234 -1.93 -3.85 -0.85
N TYR A 235 -1.28 -2.71 -1.04
CA TYR A 235 -0.70 -1.92 0.02
C TYR A 235 -1.49 -0.64 0.19
N VAL A 236 -1.98 -0.39 1.42
CA VAL A 236 -2.81 0.77 1.78
C VAL A 236 -2.09 1.56 2.87
N ALA A 237 -1.94 2.86 2.64
CA ALA A 237 -1.32 3.80 3.56
C ALA A 237 -2.33 4.75 4.19
#